data_83c3d20f5fa59a0a166e4812208b675b
#
_entry.id   83c3d20f5fa59a0a166e4812208b675b
#
_cell.length_a   1.000
_cell.length_b   1.000
_cell.length_c   1.000
_cell.angle_alpha   90.00
_cell.angle_beta   90.00
_cell.angle_gamma   90.00
#
_symmetry.space_group_name_H-M   'P 1'
#
loop_
_entity.id
_entity.type
_entity.pdbx_description
1 polymer ?
#
loop_
_entity_poly.entity_id
_entity_poly.type
_entity_poly.pdbx_seq_one_letter_code
_entity_poly.pdbx_strand_id
1 'polypeptide(L)'
;MWRELILQMYPEADLNDPADEVTLAEVEKHLMLPLPFELASLLRETDGVSNEYGDAVVWSARRLVEDNLAMRREPDYLELYAPFDEMIFFGDSDMGPQFAYVHTDYGPGIVVWDHESDRRRLVVVSLRDYLARCFIQGNAWFR
;
A
#
# COMPACT_ATOMS: atom_id res chain seq x y z
N MET A 1 0.45 15.82 -9.91
CA MET A 1 -0.56 15.95 -8.84
C MET A 1 -0.11 15.27 -7.54
N TRP A 2 0.20 13.99 -7.59
CA TRP A 2 0.62 13.26 -6.37
C TRP A 2 1.98 13.72 -5.84
N ARG A 3 2.97 13.91 -6.73
CA ARG A 3 4.30 14.37 -6.31
C ARG A 3 4.24 15.71 -5.58
N GLU A 4 3.52 16.66 -6.14
CA GLU A 4 3.35 17.98 -5.52
C GLU A 4 2.62 17.87 -4.19
N LEU A 5 1.55 17.12 -4.14
CA LEU A 5 0.76 16.93 -2.93
C LEU A 5 1.60 16.31 -1.81
N ILE A 6 2.34 15.25 -2.12
CA ILE A 6 3.19 14.57 -1.14
C ILE A 6 4.26 15.52 -0.59
N LEU A 7 4.94 16.25 -1.47
CA LEU A 7 5.99 17.17 -1.05
C LEU A 7 5.46 18.38 -0.28
N GLN A 8 4.21 18.77 -0.52
CA GLN A 8 3.55 19.79 0.31
C GLN A 8 3.24 19.30 1.71
N MET A 9 2.80 18.04 1.82
CA MET A 9 2.51 17.42 3.12
C MET A 9 3.78 17.10 3.91
N TYR A 10 4.81 16.67 3.20
CA TYR A 10 6.02 16.13 3.82
C TYR A 10 7.22 16.38 2.89
N PRO A 11 7.91 17.51 3.05
CA PRO A 11 9.04 17.88 2.17
C PRO A 11 10.19 16.88 2.16
N GLU A 12 10.34 16.08 3.22
CA GLU A 12 11.39 15.08 3.37
C GLU A 12 11.04 13.74 2.73
N ALA A 13 9.89 13.62 2.06
CA ALA A 13 9.52 12.40 1.37
C ALA A 13 10.51 12.04 0.28
N ASP A 14 10.84 10.76 0.19
CA ASP A 14 11.71 10.22 -0.85
C ASP A 14 10.83 9.64 -1.96
N LEU A 15 10.95 10.24 -3.14
CA LEU A 15 10.17 9.86 -4.32
C LEU A 15 11.08 9.19 -5.34
N ASN A 16 10.48 8.34 -6.18
CA ASN A 16 11.19 7.59 -7.21
C ASN A 16 10.79 8.07 -8.61
N ASP A 17 11.44 7.52 -9.64
CA ASP A 17 10.99 7.71 -11.01
C ASP A 17 9.61 7.09 -11.20
N PRO A 18 8.82 7.55 -12.18
CA PRO A 18 7.52 6.98 -12.46
C PRO A 18 7.57 5.51 -12.88
N ALA A 19 6.58 4.73 -12.49
CA ALA A 19 6.34 3.42 -13.10
C ALA A 19 5.64 3.61 -14.44
N ASP A 20 6.04 2.82 -15.45
CA ASP A 20 5.42 2.90 -16.77
C ASP A 20 4.16 2.01 -16.86
N GLU A 21 3.41 2.17 -17.95
CA GLU A 21 2.16 1.43 -18.13
C GLU A 21 2.37 -0.08 -18.26
N VAL A 22 3.48 -0.50 -18.83
CA VAL A 22 3.81 -1.92 -18.96
C VAL A 22 4.01 -2.52 -17.57
N THR A 23 4.74 -1.82 -16.70
CA THR A 23 4.99 -2.25 -15.32
C THR A 23 3.68 -2.36 -14.54
N LEU A 24 2.79 -1.37 -14.66
CA LEU A 24 1.50 -1.41 -13.95
C LEU A 24 0.60 -2.55 -14.45
N ALA A 25 0.58 -2.80 -15.76
CA ALA A 25 -0.17 -3.92 -16.34
C ALA A 25 0.36 -5.27 -15.82
N GLU A 26 1.68 -5.40 -15.67
CA GLU A 26 2.30 -6.61 -15.12
C GLU A 26 1.92 -6.83 -13.65
N VAL A 27 1.80 -5.76 -12.85
CA VAL A 27 1.33 -5.88 -11.47
C VAL A 27 -0.07 -6.48 -11.44
N GLU A 28 -1.00 -5.95 -12.22
CA GLU A 28 -2.37 -6.46 -12.28
C GLU A 28 -2.43 -7.90 -12.74
N LYS A 29 -1.62 -8.25 -13.73
CA LYS A 29 -1.54 -9.61 -14.26
C LYS A 29 -1.07 -10.60 -13.20
N HIS A 30 -0.02 -10.27 -12.46
CA HIS A 30 0.53 -11.15 -11.43
C HIS A 30 -0.40 -11.28 -10.23
N LEU A 31 -1.04 -10.20 -9.83
CA LEU A 31 -1.93 -10.20 -8.66
C LEU A 31 -3.35 -10.67 -8.99
N MET A 32 -3.69 -10.77 -10.26
CA MET A 32 -5.03 -11.15 -10.74
C MET A 32 -6.14 -10.27 -10.15
N LEU A 33 -5.81 -9.01 -9.89
CA LEU A 33 -6.71 -8.00 -9.38
C LEU A 33 -6.38 -6.68 -10.07
N PRO A 34 -7.39 -5.84 -10.36
CA PRO A 34 -7.11 -4.50 -10.85
C PRO A 34 -6.47 -3.66 -9.74
N LEU A 35 -5.49 -2.84 -10.08
CA LEU A 35 -4.96 -1.86 -9.15
C LEU A 35 -6.05 -0.81 -8.85
N PRO A 36 -6.20 -0.42 -7.58
CA PRO A 36 -7.05 0.72 -7.27
C PRO A 36 -6.62 1.95 -8.08
N PHE A 37 -7.60 2.68 -8.59
CA PHE A 37 -7.34 3.81 -9.49
C PHE A 37 -6.35 4.82 -8.91
N GLU A 38 -6.53 5.17 -7.64
CA GLU A 38 -5.66 6.13 -6.97
C GLU A 38 -4.23 5.63 -6.86
N LEU A 39 -4.05 4.35 -6.53
CA LEU A 39 -2.72 3.76 -6.39
C LEU A 39 -2.00 3.73 -7.75
N ALA A 40 -2.67 3.30 -8.80
CA ALA A 40 -2.10 3.32 -10.15
C ALA A 40 -1.73 4.74 -10.57
N SER A 41 -2.59 5.70 -10.29
CA SER A 41 -2.35 7.12 -10.57
C SER A 41 -1.09 7.64 -9.87
N LEU A 42 -0.91 7.28 -8.60
CA LEU A 42 0.28 7.67 -7.84
C LEU A 42 1.54 7.03 -8.42
N LEU A 43 1.50 5.74 -8.72
CA LEU A 43 2.66 5.03 -9.27
C LEU A 43 3.09 5.56 -10.64
N ARG A 44 2.18 6.12 -11.42
CA ARG A 44 2.51 6.80 -12.67
C ARG A 44 3.32 8.07 -12.48
N GLU A 45 3.32 8.63 -11.28
CA GLU A 45 4.12 9.81 -10.95
C GLU A 45 5.38 9.45 -10.15
N THR A 46 5.29 8.44 -9.28
CA THR A 46 6.42 7.97 -8.47
C THR A 46 6.24 6.49 -8.15
N ASP A 47 7.23 5.69 -8.46
CA ASP A 47 7.20 4.25 -8.20
C ASP A 47 7.52 3.96 -6.73
N GLY A 48 6.56 4.26 -5.88
CA GLY A 48 6.68 4.15 -4.43
C GLY A 48 7.05 5.46 -3.76
N VAL A 49 6.83 5.52 -2.46
CA VAL A 49 7.11 6.70 -1.62
C VAL A 49 7.64 6.21 -0.29
N SER A 50 8.76 6.77 0.16
CA SER A 50 9.31 6.49 1.48
C SER A 50 9.37 7.76 2.33
N ASN A 51 9.31 7.61 3.66
CA ASN A 51 9.56 8.72 4.56
C ASN A 51 11.07 8.93 4.78
N GLU A 52 11.45 9.91 5.57
CA GLU A 52 12.87 10.24 5.82
C GLU A 52 13.62 9.11 6.56
N TYR A 53 12.88 8.20 7.20
CA TYR A 53 13.47 7.06 7.94
C TYR A 53 13.56 5.78 7.11
N GLY A 54 13.14 5.84 5.85
CA GLY A 54 13.21 4.70 4.94
C GLY A 54 11.99 3.77 4.99
N ASP A 55 10.94 4.12 5.72
CA ASP A 55 9.70 3.34 5.72
C ASP A 55 8.97 3.53 4.40
N ALA A 56 8.60 2.44 3.75
CA ALA A 56 7.89 2.47 2.48
C ALA A 56 6.40 2.71 2.71
N VAL A 57 6.01 3.97 2.73
CA VAL A 57 4.62 4.40 2.91
C VAL A 57 3.75 3.91 1.75
N VAL A 58 4.29 3.93 0.54
CA VAL A 58 3.69 3.28 -0.64
C VAL A 58 4.77 2.44 -1.30
N TRP A 59 4.48 1.16 -1.49
CA TRP A 59 5.41 0.21 -2.10
C TRP A 59 5.61 0.49 -3.59
N SER A 60 6.80 0.17 -4.10
CA SER A 60 7.07 0.15 -5.53
C SER A 60 6.25 -0.94 -6.23
N ALA A 61 6.09 -0.82 -7.55
CA ALA A 61 5.41 -1.83 -8.36
C ALA A 61 6.06 -3.21 -8.20
N ARG A 62 7.38 -3.28 -8.18
CA ARG A 62 8.11 -4.53 -7.97
C ARG A 62 7.77 -5.17 -6.65
N ARG A 63 7.77 -4.41 -5.58
CA ARG A 63 7.44 -4.92 -4.24
C ARG A 63 5.97 -5.33 -4.15
N LEU A 64 5.07 -4.60 -4.80
CA LEU A 64 3.66 -4.99 -4.86
C LEU A 64 3.51 -6.41 -5.39
N VAL A 65 4.25 -6.77 -6.45
CA VAL A 65 4.20 -8.14 -6.98
C VAL A 65 4.86 -9.13 -6.03
N GLU A 66 6.11 -8.89 -5.67
CA GLU A 66 6.91 -9.86 -4.90
C GLU A 66 6.29 -10.17 -3.54
N ASP A 67 5.96 -9.14 -2.77
CA ASP A 67 5.49 -9.35 -1.40
C ASP A 67 4.04 -9.82 -1.34
N ASN A 68 3.17 -9.32 -2.21
CA ASN A 68 1.79 -9.85 -2.25
C ASN A 68 1.75 -11.31 -2.65
N LEU A 69 2.54 -11.72 -3.65
CA LEU A 69 2.59 -13.12 -4.05
C LEU A 69 3.17 -14.00 -2.93
N ALA A 70 4.20 -13.53 -2.24
CA ALA A 70 4.76 -14.23 -1.10
C ALA A 70 3.71 -14.44 0.00
N MET A 71 2.98 -13.40 0.36
CA MET A 71 1.94 -13.48 1.39
C MET A 71 0.80 -14.42 1.01
N ARG A 72 0.49 -14.52 -0.28
CA ARG A 72 -0.56 -15.42 -0.77
C ARG A 72 -0.13 -16.88 -0.88
N ARG A 73 1.16 -17.16 -1.04
CA ARG A 73 1.70 -18.49 -1.43
C ARG A 73 2.57 -19.16 -0.38
N GLU A 74 3.21 -18.39 0.51
CA GLU A 74 4.09 -18.97 1.51
C GLU A 74 3.33 -19.92 2.44
N PRO A 75 3.81 -21.17 2.63
CA PRO A 75 3.10 -22.15 3.46
C PRO A 75 2.83 -21.67 4.88
N ASP A 76 3.77 -20.96 5.49
CA ASP A 76 3.58 -20.43 6.84
C ASP A 76 2.41 -19.45 6.92
N TYR A 77 2.26 -18.59 5.90
CA TYR A 77 1.17 -17.63 5.85
C TYR A 77 -0.18 -18.32 5.58
N LEU A 78 -0.19 -19.33 4.72
CA LEU A 78 -1.40 -20.11 4.45
C LEU A 78 -1.90 -20.86 5.69
N GLU A 79 -0.99 -21.26 6.56
CA GLU A 79 -1.33 -21.96 7.79
C GLU A 79 -1.80 -21.00 8.88
N LEU A 80 -1.16 -19.83 9.01
CA LEU A 80 -1.39 -18.91 10.13
C LEU A 80 -2.54 -17.95 9.91
N TYR A 81 -2.84 -17.60 8.65
CA TYR A 81 -3.76 -16.50 8.35
C TYR A 81 -4.85 -16.90 7.38
N ALA A 82 -5.96 -16.17 7.42
CA ALA A 82 -6.97 -16.23 6.37
C ALA A 82 -6.38 -15.80 5.03
N PRO A 83 -6.92 -16.25 3.87
CA PRO A 83 -6.35 -15.93 2.56
C PRO A 83 -6.23 -14.44 2.29
N PHE A 84 -5.16 -14.06 1.58
CA PHE A 84 -4.90 -12.67 1.18
C PHE A 84 -5.23 -12.40 -0.29
N ASP A 85 -5.87 -13.36 -0.99
CA ASP A 85 -6.02 -13.30 -2.45
C ASP A 85 -6.84 -12.11 -2.95
N GLU A 86 -7.71 -11.56 -2.11
CA GLU A 86 -8.55 -10.41 -2.46
C GLU A 86 -8.01 -9.10 -1.90
N MET A 87 -6.80 -9.11 -1.35
CA MET A 87 -6.15 -7.94 -0.78
C MET A 87 -4.93 -7.56 -1.61
N ILE A 88 -4.63 -6.26 -1.66
CA ILE A 88 -3.39 -5.75 -2.23
C ILE A 88 -2.67 -4.95 -1.15
N PHE A 89 -1.65 -5.56 -0.54
CA PHE A 89 -0.79 -4.85 0.40
C PHE A 89 0.03 -3.81 -0.35
N PHE A 90 0.19 -2.63 0.21
CA PHE A 90 0.85 -1.53 -0.50
C PHE A 90 1.65 -0.58 0.38
N GLY A 91 1.63 -0.73 1.69
CA GLY A 91 2.34 0.20 2.57
C GLY A 91 2.74 -0.43 3.89
N ASP A 92 3.86 0.06 4.43
CA ASP A 92 4.38 -0.32 5.74
C ASP A 92 4.07 0.76 6.77
N SER A 93 3.91 0.33 8.04
CA SER A 93 4.11 1.22 9.17
C SER A 93 5.49 0.94 9.78
N ASP A 94 5.98 1.83 10.62
CA ASP A 94 7.22 1.62 11.36
C ASP A 94 7.04 0.68 12.56
N MET A 95 5.81 0.27 12.84
CA MET A 95 5.47 -0.50 14.04
C MET A 95 5.08 -1.96 13.75
N GLY A 96 5.25 -2.42 12.53
CA GLY A 96 4.93 -3.78 12.11
C GLY A 96 3.63 -3.95 11.34
N PRO A 97 2.48 -3.39 11.77
CA PRO A 97 1.26 -3.46 10.95
C PRO A 97 1.45 -2.89 9.56
N GLN A 98 0.78 -3.50 8.59
CA GLN A 98 0.87 -3.12 7.17
C GLN A 98 -0.50 -2.74 6.63
N PHE A 99 -0.50 -2.00 5.54
CA PHE A 99 -1.72 -1.48 4.94
C PHE A 99 -2.03 -2.18 3.63
N ALA A 100 -3.31 -2.44 3.40
CA ALA A 100 -3.76 -3.11 2.19
C ALA A 100 -5.07 -2.54 1.69
N TYR A 101 -5.23 -2.54 0.37
CA TYR A 101 -6.53 -2.29 -0.25
C TYR A 101 -7.40 -3.54 -0.17
N VAL A 102 -8.67 -3.32 0.12
CA VAL A 102 -9.72 -4.34 0.04
C VAL A 102 -10.90 -3.77 -0.75
N HIS A 103 -11.71 -4.63 -1.33
CA HIS A 103 -12.94 -4.22 -1.96
C HIS A 103 -14.07 -4.19 -0.94
N THR A 104 -14.82 -3.10 -0.89
CA THR A 104 -15.99 -2.95 -0.03
C THR A 104 -17.23 -2.71 -0.89
N ASP A 105 -18.41 -2.74 -0.28
CA ASP A 105 -19.67 -2.45 -0.97
C ASP A 105 -19.72 -1.04 -1.57
N TYR A 106 -18.86 -0.14 -1.07
CA TYR A 106 -18.79 1.26 -1.50
C TYR A 106 -17.56 1.57 -2.34
N GLY A 107 -16.82 0.54 -2.78
CA GLY A 107 -15.59 0.69 -3.55
C GLY A 107 -14.34 0.30 -2.75
N PRO A 108 -13.15 0.67 -3.22
CA PRO A 108 -11.91 0.33 -2.51
C PRO A 108 -11.84 0.97 -1.13
N GLY A 109 -11.35 0.21 -0.16
CA GLY A 109 -11.05 0.70 1.18
C GLY A 109 -9.65 0.30 1.58
N ILE A 110 -9.08 0.96 2.58
CA ILE A 110 -7.75 0.66 3.09
C ILE A 110 -7.88 0.12 4.50
N VAL A 111 -7.32 -1.08 4.72
CA VAL A 111 -7.27 -1.72 6.03
C VAL A 111 -5.86 -1.68 6.58
N VAL A 112 -5.74 -1.67 7.91
CA VAL A 112 -4.50 -2.01 8.59
C VAL A 112 -4.56 -3.48 8.98
N TRP A 113 -3.50 -4.21 8.70
CA TRP A 113 -3.37 -5.62 9.04
C TRP A 113 -2.34 -5.80 10.15
N ASP A 114 -2.76 -6.49 11.20
CA ASP A 114 -1.91 -6.84 12.33
C ASP A 114 -1.54 -8.32 12.22
N HIS A 115 -0.25 -8.61 12.01
CA HIS A 115 0.25 -9.97 11.82
C HIS A 115 0.16 -10.83 13.10
N GLU A 116 0.04 -10.22 14.26
CA GLU A 116 -0.06 -10.97 15.52
C GLU A 116 -1.45 -11.57 15.73
N SER A 117 -2.49 -10.90 15.23
CA SER A 117 -3.89 -11.30 15.43
C SER A 117 -4.62 -11.68 14.15
N ASP A 118 -4.02 -11.41 12.99
CA ASP A 118 -4.66 -11.44 11.66
C ASP A 118 -5.85 -10.47 11.53
N ARG A 119 -5.90 -9.46 12.39
CA ARG A 119 -6.98 -8.47 12.35
C ARG A 119 -6.80 -7.54 11.15
N ARG A 120 -7.91 -7.32 10.44
CA ARG A 120 -7.97 -6.49 9.23
C ARG A 120 -9.03 -5.42 9.42
N ARG A 121 -8.61 -4.22 9.83
CA ARG A 121 -9.53 -3.16 10.24
C ARG A 121 -9.51 -2.02 9.23
N LEU A 122 -10.68 -1.67 8.69
CA LEU A 122 -10.82 -0.53 7.78
C LEU A 122 -10.45 0.76 8.51
N VAL A 123 -9.55 1.55 7.93
CA VAL A 123 -9.05 2.79 8.57
C VAL A 123 -9.33 4.04 7.74
N VAL A 124 -9.21 3.97 6.43
CA VAL A 124 -9.51 5.08 5.52
C VAL A 124 -10.04 4.53 4.20
N VAL A 125 -10.64 5.39 3.38
CA VAL A 125 -11.20 4.99 2.08
C VAL A 125 -10.52 5.68 0.90
N SER A 126 -9.60 6.62 1.12
CA SER A 126 -8.87 7.28 0.04
C SER A 126 -7.38 7.26 0.30
N LEU A 127 -6.61 7.20 -0.79
CA LEU A 127 -5.15 7.24 -0.73
C LEU A 127 -4.67 8.60 -0.22
N ARG A 128 -5.35 9.66 -0.60
CA ARG A 128 -5.01 11.00 -0.12
C ARG A 128 -5.12 11.10 1.40
N ASP A 129 -6.19 10.59 1.97
CA ASP A 129 -6.38 10.59 3.43
C ASP A 129 -5.32 9.70 4.11
N TYR A 130 -5.03 8.54 3.53
CA TYR A 130 -3.96 7.68 4.01
C TYR A 130 -2.61 8.41 4.08
N LEU A 131 -2.23 9.08 2.99
CA LEU A 131 -0.96 9.81 2.93
C LEU A 131 -0.94 10.97 3.94
N ALA A 132 -2.03 11.71 4.05
CA ALA A 132 -2.12 12.80 5.01
C ALA A 132 -1.95 12.30 6.43
N ARG A 133 -2.57 11.19 6.78
CA ARG A 133 -2.44 10.60 8.12
C ARG A 133 -1.02 10.09 8.38
N CYS A 134 -0.43 9.39 7.41
CA CYS A 134 0.94 8.89 7.55
C CYS A 134 1.94 10.03 7.74
N PHE A 135 1.83 11.10 6.96
CA PHE A 135 2.83 12.16 6.94
C PHE A 135 2.57 13.29 7.93
N ILE A 136 1.31 13.56 8.27
CA ILE A 136 0.95 14.68 9.14
C ILE A 136 0.66 14.23 10.57
N GLN A 137 -0.07 13.13 10.75
CA GLN A 137 -0.45 12.66 12.09
C GLN A 137 0.57 11.75 12.76
N GLY A 138 1.52 11.20 11.97
CA GLY A 138 2.59 10.36 12.51
C GLY A 138 2.17 8.93 12.77
N ASN A 139 3.04 8.18 13.44
CA ASN A 139 3.08 6.72 13.39
C ASN A 139 1.93 5.97 14.06
N ALA A 140 1.18 6.54 14.92
CA ALA A 140 0.15 5.80 15.68
C ALA A 140 -1.28 6.15 15.26
N TRP A 141 -1.45 6.80 14.11
CA TRP A 141 -2.75 7.29 13.69
C TRP A 141 -3.80 6.19 13.48
N PHE A 142 -3.35 4.99 13.13
CA PHE A 142 -4.23 3.86 12.82
C PHE A 142 -4.63 3.03 14.04
N ARG A 143 -4.19 3.41 15.20
CA ARG A 143 -4.47 2.67 16.45
C ARG A 143 -5.83 2.99 17.04
#